data_8e8fbf954e75f8628faaa98722e737d1
#
_entry.id   8e8fbf954e75f8628faaa98722e737d1
#
_cell.length_a   1.000
_cell.length_b   1.000
_cell.length_c   1.000
_cell.angle_alpha   90.00
_cell.angle_beta   90.00
_cell.angle_gamma   90.00
#
_symmetry.space_group_name_H-M   'P 1'
#
loop_
_entity.id
_entity.type
_entity.pdbx_description
1 polymer ?
#
loop_
_entity_poly.entity_id
_entity_poly.type
_entity_poly.pdbx_seq_one_letter_code
_entity_poly.pdbx_strand_id
1 'polypeptide(L)'
;MTQEPVAGPIPMPLPAPPPYINPPPTAPRPTAASPQAPVAAPVPVPLPTAGEATGTFVYFVAIGDGGSRGVRFGCDDSLVAVHVTTPPGSDRLAGAMAQLLAPDGTASRAGLYNALSGSALRYVSGYLDGTTAVVNLNGSLRPGGVCDNPRIETQLAQTAVAATGASQAAIYIDGNALADVLSLR
;
A
#
# COMPACT_ATOMS: atom_id res chain seq x y z
N MET A 1 -72.71 -21.11 2.94
CA MET A 1 -71.96 -21.89 1.97
C MET A 1 -70.69 -21.13 1.66
N THR A 2 -69.61 -21.48 2.34
CA THR A 2 -68.31 -20.80 2.26
C THR A 2 -67.45 -21.60 1.30
N GLN A 3 -67.05 -20.97 0.20
CA GLN A 3 -66.23 -21.61 -0.86
C GLN A 3 -64.77 -21.45 -0.48
N GLU A 4 -64.08 -22.58 -0.32
CA GLU A 4 -62.66 -22.65 -0.10
C GLU A 4 -61.88 -22.30 -1.38
N PRO A 5 -60.77 -21.56 -1.31
CA PRO A 5 -59.94 -21.25 -2.48
C PRO A 5 -59.13 -22.50 -2.87
N VAL A 6 -59.28 -22.92 -4.13
CA VAL A 6 -58.50 -24.01 -4.76
C VAL A 6 -57.09 -23.47 -5.01
N ALA A 7 -56.11 -24.12 -4.39
CA ALA A 7 -54.69 -23.85 -4.62
C ALA A 7 -54.30 -24.30 -6.04
N GLY A 8 -53.78 -23.36 -6.85
CA GLY A 8 -53.24 -23.64 -8.18
C GLY A 8 -51.94 -24.44 -8.11
N PRO A 9 -51.57 -25.12 -9.18
CA PRO A 9 -50.36 -25.96 -9.23
C PRO A 9 -49.09 -25.12 -9.09
N ILE A 10 -48.20 -25.61 -8.22
CA ILE A 10 -46.88 -25.02 -7.97
C ILE A 10 -46.02 -25.26 -9.22
N PRO A 11 -45.39 -24.21 -9.84
CA PRO A 11 -44.50 -24.42 -10.97
C PRO A 11 -43.21 -25.17 -10.51
N MET A 12 -42.91 -26.22 -11.24
CA MET A 12 -41.67 -27.00 -11.04
C MET A 12 -40.46 -26.16 -11.37
N PRO A 13 -39.37 -26.18 -10.56
CA PRO A 13 -38.14 -25.48 -10.90
C PRO A 13 -37.50 -26.08 -12.16
N LEU A 14 -37.04 -25.23 -13.07
CA LEU A 14 -36.27 -25.62 -14.25
C LEU A 14 -34.96 -26.33 -13.84
N PRO A 15 -34.55 -27.37 -14.58
CA PRO A 15 -33.25 -28.00 -14.37
C PRO A 15 -32.11 -27.00 -14.60
N ALA A 16 -31.10 -27.06 -13.73
CA ALA A 16 -29.89 -26.24 -13.83
C ALA A 16 -29.13 -26.57 -15.13
N PRO A 17 -28.55 -25.56 -15.80
CA PRO A 17 -27.73 -25.77 -16.99
C PRO A 17 -26.46 -26.56 -16.60
N PRO A 18 -25.94 -27.43 -17.53
CA PRO A 18 -24.73 -28.21 -17.29
C PRO A 18 -23.51 -27.27 -17.07
N PRO A 19 -22.51 -27.73 -16.30
CA PRO A 19 -21.31 -26.95 -16.04
C PRO A 19 -20.55 -26.69 -17.35
N TYR A 20 -20.18 -25.44 -17.56
CA TYR A 20 -19.38 -25.00 -18.70
C TYR A 20 -17.96 -25.57 -18.55
N ILE A 21 -17.61 -26.56 -19.37
CA ILE A 21 -16.24 -27.10 -19.44
C ILE A 21 -15.45 -26.17 -20.39
N ASN A 22 -14.58 -25.33 -19.85
CA ASN A 22 -13.64 -24.57 -20.67
C ASN A 22 -12.66 -25.54 -21.35
N PRO A 23 -12.44 -25.42 -22.68
CA PRO A 23 -11.39 -26.21 -23.33
C PRO A 23 -10.01 -25.77 -22.76
N PRO A 24 -9.04 -26.70 -22.66
CA PRO A 24 -7.71 -26.37 -22.19
C PRO A 24 -7.04 -25.35 -23.10
N PRO A 25 -6.24 -24.40 -22.56
CA PRO A 25 -5.52 -23.42 -23.36
C PRO A 25 -4.56 -24.14 -24.31
N THR A 26 -4.67 -23.82 -25.60
CA THR A 26 -3.76 -24.30 -26.65
C THR A 26 -2.36 -23.75 -26.36
N ALA A 27 -1.39 -24.63 -26.16
CA ALA A 27 -0.01 -24.25 -25.94
C ALA A 27 0.52 -23.44 -27.12
N PRO A 28 1.24 -22.32 -26.87
CA PRO A 28 1.86 -21.55 -27.93
C PRO A 28 2.96 -22.38 -28.62
N ARG A 29 2.92 -22.40 -29.94
CA ARG A 29 3.94 -23.01 -30.80
C ARG A 29 5.29 -22.31 -30.57
N PRO A 30 6.40 -23.02 -30.38
CA PRO A 30 7.71 -22.38 -30.24
C PRO A 30 8.06 -21.63 -31.51
N THR A 31 8.17 -20.31 -31.40
CA THR A 31 8.71 -19.45 -32.45
C THR A 31 10.23 -19.61 -32.45
N ALA A 32 10.79 -19.88 -33.62
CA ALA A 32 12.24 -20.02 -33.82
C ALA A 32 12.97 -18.78 -33.28
N ALA A 33 13.96 -19.01 -32.42
CA ALA A 33 14.80 -17.95 -31.86
C ALA A 33 15.61 -17.29 -32.98
N SER A 34 15.45 -15.98 -33.10
CA SER A 34 16.40 -15.15 -33.87
C SER A 34 17.75 -15.11 -33.14
N PRO A 35 18.87 -15.08 -33.86
CA PRO A 35 20.20 -14.99 -33.21
C PRO A 35 20.32 -13.70 -32.42
N GLN A 36 20.46 -13.84 -31.10
CA GLN A 36 20.74 -12.74 -30.18
C GLN A 36 22.15 -12.21 -30.44
N ALA A 37 22.26 -10.90 -30.63
CA ALA A 37 23.53 -10.19 -30.57
C ALA A 37 24.19 -10.39 -29.20
N PRO A 38 25.57 -10.39 -29.12
CA PRO A 38 26.24 -10.60 -27.85
C PRO A 38 25.83 -9.54 -26.82
N VAL A 39 25.23 -10.01 -25.73
CA VAL A 39 24.88 -9.18 -24.57
C VAL A 39 26.20 -8.72 -23.94
N ALA A 40 26.41 -7.40 -23.91
CA ALA A 40 27.54 -6.81 -23.20
C ALA A 40 27.51 -7.28 -21.74
N ALA A 41 28.63 -7.71 -21.21
CA ALA A 41 28.78 -8.15 -19.83
C ALA A 41 28.30 -7.05 -18.89
N PRO A 42 27.55 -7.39 -17.82
CA PRO A 42 27.11 -6.41 -16.85
C PRO A 42 28.31 -5.72 -16.21
N VAL A 43 28.34 -4.39 -16.33
CA VAL A 43 29.32 -3.56 -15.63
C VAL A 43 29.10 -3.79 -14.12
N PRO A 44 30.14 -4.15 -13.34
CA PRO A 44 29.99 -4.33 -11.91
C PRO A 44 29.55 -3.00 -11.29
N VAL A 45 28.32 -2.98 -10.75
CA VAL A 45 27.84 -1.87 -9.92
C VAL A 45 28.67 -1.90 -8.64
N PRO A 46 29.36 -0.81 -8.25
CA PRO A 46 30.10 -0.80 -6.99
C PRO A 46 29.16 -1.10 -5.84
N LEU A 47 29.49 -2.09 -5.00
CA LEU A 47 28.84 -2.29 -3.73
C LEU A 47 28.98 -0.99 -2.91
N PRO A 48 27.90 -0.47 -2.27
CA PRO A 48 28.03 0.67 -1.38
C PRO A 48 28.99 0.32 -0.24
N THR A 49 30.00 1.17 -0.08
CA THR A 49 31.01 1.04 0.98
C THR A 49 30.31 1.20 2.32
N ALA A 50 30.59 0.31 3.28
CA ALA A 50 30.04 0.38 4.64
C ALA A 50 30.42 1.73 5.28
N GLY A 51 29.48 2.66 5.37
CA GLY A 51 29.67 4.02 5.90
C GLY A 51 28.81 5.08 5.23
N GLU A 52 28.20 4.81 4.08
CA GLU A 52 27.26 5.76 3.46
C GLU A 52 25.95 5.80 4.22
N ALA A 53 25.49 7.02 4.51
CA ALA A 53 24.17 7.27 5.08
C ALA A 53 23.12 6.57 4.23
N THR A 54 22.53 5.50 4.73
CA THR A 54 21.51 4.73 4.03
C THR A 54 20.22 5.53 4.04
N GLY A 55 19.88 6.11 2.89
CA GLY A 55 18.60 6.78 2.72
C GLY A 55 17.44 5.81 2.54
N THR A 56 16.26 6.27 2.88
CA THR A 56 14.98 5.62 2.57
C THR A 56 14.00 6.66 2.05
N PHE A 57 12.86 6.18 1.52
CA PHE A 57 11.79 7.07 1.09
C PHE A 57 10.67 7.12 2.12
N VAL A 58 10.18 8.33 2.35
CA VAL A 58 8.97 8.61 3.13
C VAL A 58 7.95 9.24 2.19
N TYR A 59 6.71 8.81 2.27
CA TYR A 59 5.68 9.21 1.32
C TYR A 59 4.75 10.26 1.90
N PHE A 60 4.54 11.34 1.14
CA PHE A 60 3.63 12.42 1.44
C PHE A 60 2.67 12.66 0.28
N VAL A 61 1.73 13.58 0.44
CA VAL A 61 0.65 13.82 -0.52
C VAL A 61 0.78 15.19 -1.17
N ALA A 62 0.68 15.24 -2.49
CA ALA A 62 0.36 16.46 -3.22
C ALA A 62 -1.15 16.46 -3.49
N ILE A 63 -1.86 17.38 -2.85
CA ILE A 63 -3.32 17.42 -2.88
C ILE A 63 -3.81 17.97 -4.22
N GLY A 64 -4.76 17.25 -4.84
CA GLY A 64 -5.50 17.70 -6.02
C GLY A 64 -4.65 18.00 -7.25
N ASP A 65 -3.49 17.35 -7.41
CA ASP A 65 -2.57 17.60 -8.51
C ASP A 65 -2.70 16.60 -9.69
N GLY A 66 -3.61 15.66 -9.58
CA GLY A 66 -3.99 14.75 -10.67
C GLY A 66 -2.92 13.76 -11.10
N GLY A 67 -1.87 13.51 -10.28
CA GLY A 67 -0.75 12.65 -10.64
C GLY A 67 0.46 13.40 -11.19
N SER A 68 0.48 14.73 -11.13
CA SER A 68 1.55 15.55 -11.73
C SER A 68 2.89 15.41 -10.99
N ARG A 69 2.88 15.18 -9.68
CA ARG A 69 4.08 15.10 -8.83
C ARG A 69 4.46 13.71 -8.38
N GLY A 70 3.59 12.72 -8.61
CA GLY A 70 3.83 11.36 -8.14
C GLY A 70 2.80 10.36 -8.66
N VAL A 71 2.61 9.27 -7.93
CA VAL A 71 1.63 8.25 -8.29
C VAL A 71 0.23 8.73 -7.90
N ARG A 72 -0.67 8.87 -8.89
CA ARG A 72 -2.06 9.27 -8.64
C ARG A 72 -2.80 8.22 -7.82
N PHE A 73 -3.56 8.66 -6.82
CA PHE A 73 -4.46 7.83 -6.02
C PHE A 73 -5.72 8.61 -5.60
N GLY A 74 -6.51 8.09 -4.69
CA GLY A 74 -7.81 8.64 -4.28
C GLY A 74 -7.86 10.16 -4.11
N CYS A 75 -9.06 10.77 -4.26
CA CYS A 75 -9.30 12.22 -4.16
C CYS A 75 -8.48 13.09 -5.12
N ASP A 76 -8.06 12.55 -6.26
CA ASP A 76 -7.26 13.23 -7.28
C ASP A 76 -5.87 13.72 -6.79
N ASP A 77 -5.34 13.03 -5.81
CA ASP A 77 -4.05 13.35 -5.18
C ASP A 77 -2.89 12.57 -5.82
N SER A 78 -1.67 13.01 -5.55
CA SER A 78 -0.45 12.24 -5.84
C SER A 78 0.27 11.81 -4.58
N LEU A 79 0.75 10.57 -4.57
CA LEU A 79 1.69 10.08 -3.59
C LEU A 79 3.12 10.40 -4.04
N VAL A 80 3.83 11.16 -3.23
CA VAL A 80 5.16 11.68 -3.55
C VAL A 80 6.20 11.09 -2.62
N ALA A 81 7.21 10.42 -3.18
CA ALA A 81 8.35 9.90 -2.44
C ALA A 81 9.34 11.03 -2.12
N VAL A 82 9.70 11.18 -0.85
CA VAL A 82 10.71 12.11 -0.38
C VAL A 82 11.85 11.32 0.22
N HIS A 83 13.06 11.52 -0.31
CA HIS A 83 14.24 10.84 0.22
C HIS A 83 14.65 11.44 1.56
N VAL A 84 14.84 10.58 2.57
CA VAL A 84 15.33 10.96 3.88
C VAL A 84 16.57 10.14 4.24
N THR A 85 17.52 10.76 4.90
CA THR A 85 18.73 10.08 5.38
C THR A 85 18.52 9.59 6.80
N THR A 86 18.89 8.34 7.05
CA THR A 86 18.91 7.75 8.38
C THR A 86 20.38 7.52 8.81
N PRO A 87 20.72 7.64 10.09
CA PRO A 87 22.07 7.34 10.55
C PRO A 87 22.49 5.92 10.19
N PRO A 88 23.77 5.69 9.88
CA PRO A 88 24.28 4.35 9.62
C PRO A 88 24.00 3.40 10.79
N GLY A 89 23.54 2.17 10.49
CA GLY A 89 23.24 1.17 11.50
C GLY A 89 21.92 1.36 12.27
N SER A 90 21.15 2.43 11.99
CA SER A 90 19.82 2.60 12.57
C SER A 90 18.78 1.75 11.82
N ASP A 91 17.72 1.39 12.53
CA ASP A 91 16.54 0.75 11.93
C ASP A 91 15.88 1.72 10.92
N ARG A 92 15.93 1.36 9.64
CA ARG A 92 15.37 2.18 8.56
C ARG A 92 13.86 2.37 8.69
N LEU A 93 13.14 1.33 9.13
CA LEU A 93 11.69 1.40 9.31
C LEU A 93 11.34 2.35 10.45
N ALA A 94 12.01 2.23 11.60
CA ALA A 94 11.83 3.16 12.72
C ALA A 94 12.14 4.60 12.32
N GLY A 95 13.25 4.81 11.60
CA GLY A 95 13.66 6.13 11.12
C GLY A 95 12.65 6.73 10.12
N ALA A 96 12.16 5.95 9.17
CA ALA A 96 11.14 6.39 8.21
C ALA A 96 9.82 6.74 8.90
N MET A 97 9.36 5.89 9.83
CA MET A 97 8.15 6.16 10.60
C MET A 97 8.29 7.40 11.49
N ALA A 98 9.44 7.59 12.13
CA ALA A 98 9.70 8.81 12.91
C ALA A 98 9.61 10.09 12.06
N GLN A 99 10.10 10.05 10.81
CA GLN A 99 9.99 11.19 9.89
C GLN A 99 8.56 11.41 9.40
N LEU A 100 7.81 10.33 9.14
CA LEU A 100 6.42 10.42 8.69
C LEU A 100 5.50 10.94 9.80
N LEU A 101 5.72 10.50 11.04
CA LEU A 101 4.89 10.85 12.20
C LEU A 101 5.28 12.19 12.83
N ALA A 102 6.36 12.83 12.37
CA ALA A 102 6.78 14.13 12.89
C ALA A 102 5.78 15.24 12.49
N PRO A 103 5.29 16.06 13.44
CA PRO A 103 4.22 17.02 13.17
C PRO A 103 4.61 18.14 12.18
N ASP A 104 5.87 18.61 12.19
CA ASP A 104 6.35 19.76 11.40
C ASP A 104 7.59 19.42 10.57
N GLY A 105 7.53 18.30 9.86
CA GLY A 105 8.74 17.76 9.32
C GLY A 105 8.97 18.01 7.84
N THR A 106 9.41 16.95 7.22
CA THR A 106 9.83 16.86 5.83
C THR A 106 8.72 17.24 4.84
N ALA A 107 7.45 16.95 5.16
CA ALA A 107 6.30 17.29 4.31
C ALA A 107 6.20 18.79 4.03
N SER A 108 6.20 19.61 5.08
CA SER A 108 6.08 21.08 4.95
C SER A 108 7.23 21.68 4.15
N ARG A 109 8.46 21.21 4.37
CA ARG A 109 9.64 21.66 3.60
C ARG A 109 9.56 21.31 2.12
N ALA A 110 8.92 20.19 1.78
CA ALA A 110 8.71 19.75 0.41
C ALA A 110 7.45 20.36 -0.25
N GLY A 111 6.67 21.18 0.47
CA GLY A 111 5.40 21.71 -0.01
C GLY A 111 4.37 20.59 -0.26
N LEU A 112 4.34 19.61 0.64
CA LEU A 112 3.48 18.44 0.59
C LEU A 112 2.58 18.39 1.83
N TYR A 113 1.50 17.66 1.72
CA TYR A 113 0.56 17.41 2.81
C TYR A 113 0.90 16.10 3.54
N ASN A 114 0.79 16.11 4.86
CA ASN A 114 0.87 14.92 5.69
C ASN A 114 -0.48 14.72 6.38
N ALA A 115 -1.22 13.70 5.97
CA ALA A 115 -2.54 13.37 6.54
C ALA A 115 -2.46 12.89 8.00
N LEU A 116 -1.26 12.60 8.50
CA LEU A 116 -1.02 12.20 9.88
C LEU A 116 -0.70 13.38 10.82
N SER A 117 -0.52 14.60 10.29
CA SER A 117 -0.08 15.77 11.07
C SER A 117 -1.02 16.15 12.22
N GLY A 118 -2.33 15.88 12.07
CA GLY A 118 -3.33 16.10 13.12
C GLY A 118 -3.41 14.98 14.16
N SER A 119 -2.68 13.88 13.96
CA SER A 119 -2.72 12.69 14.80
C SER A 119 -1.61 12.70 15.84
N ALA A 120 -1.84 12.02 16.96
CA ALA A 120 -0.84 11.81 18.00
C ALA A 120 -0.42 10.33 18.02
N LEU A 121 0.27 9.91 16.96
CA LEU A 121 0.76 8.55 16.79
C LEU A 121 2.25 8.45 17.08
N ARG A 122 2.66 7.28 17.60
CA ARG A 122 4.05 6.94 17.87
C ARG A 122 4.36 5.55 17.33
N TYR A 123 5.53 5.40 16.75
CA TYR A 123 6.05 4.10 16.36
C TYR A 123 6.44 3.30 17.62
N VAL A 124 5.99 2.05 17.68
CA VAL A 124 6.30 1.11 18.77
C VAL A 124 7.28 0.07 18.30
N SER A 125 6.97 -0.63 17.21
CA SER A 125 7.82 -1.69 16.66
C SER A 125 7.43 -1.98 15.21
N GLY A 126 8.32 -2.65 14.50
CA GLY A 126 8.03 -3.20 13.19
C GLY A 126 8.98 -4.32 12.83
N TYR A 127 8.53 -5.21 11.97
CA TYR A 127 9.30 -6.37 11.50
C TYR A 127 8.78 -6.84 10.14
N LEU A 128 9.55 -7.71 9.50
CA LEU A 128 9.11 -8.42 8.31
C LEU A 128 8.49 -9.77 8.69
N ASP A 129 7.28 -10.02 8.20
CA ASP A 129 6.64 -11.33 8.20
C ASP A 129 6.51 -11.80 6.75
N GLY A 130 7.41 -12.66 6.33
CA GLY A 130 7.56 -13.03 4.93
C GLY A 130 7.85 -11.81 4.05
N THR A 131 6.91 -11.45 3.17
CA THR A 131 6.98 -10.28 2.29
C THR A 131 6.16 -9.08 2.78
N THR A 132 5.65 -9.15 4.01
CA THR A 132 4.81 -8.11 4.62
C THR A 132 5.59 -7.34 5.68
N ALA A 133 5.63 -6.02 5.57
CA ALA A 133 6.10 -5.14 6.64
C ALA A 133 5.00 -4.98 7.68
N VAL A 134 5.20 -5.50 8.88
CA VAL A 134 4.28 -5.28 10.01
C VAL A 134 4.74 -4.07 10.79
N VAL A 135 3.83 -3.12 11.04
CA VAL A 135 4.11 -1.89 11.79
C VAL A 135 3.09 -1.74 12.92
N ASN A 136 3.59 -1.59 14.13
CA ASN A 136 2.78 -1.32 15.30
C ASN A 136 2.97 0.13 15.75
N LEU A 137 1.88 0.84 15.83
CA LEU A 137 1.78 2.20 16.31
C LEU A 137 0.93 2.24 17.58
N ASN A 138 1.10 3.27 18.39
CA ASN A 138 0.15 3.59 19.46
C ASN A 138 -0.26 5.06 19.41
N GLY A 139 -1.42 5.38 19.98
CA GLY A 139 -1.92 6.73 20.12
C GLY A 139 -3.22 7.00 19.37
N SER A 140 -3.52 8.27 19.15
CA SER A 140 -4.80 8.67 18.54
C SER A 140 -4.61 9.08 17.07
N LEU A 141 -5.39 8.45 16.20
CA LEU A 141 -5.53 8.84 14.79
C LEU A 141 -6.62 9.91 14.67
N ARG A 142 -6.38 10.97 13.90
CA ARG A 142 -7.34 12.07 13.67
C ARG A 142 -7.34 12.47 12.20
N PRO A 143 -8.12 11.79 11.33
CA PRO A 143 -8.31 12.22 9.96
C PRO A 143 -9.01 13.59 9.90
N GLY A 144 -8.59 14.48 9.01
CA GLY A 144 -9.21 15.78 8.79
C GLY A 144 -10.46 15.74 7.92
N GLY A 145 -10.73 14.60 7.26
CA GLY A 145 -11.90 14.39 6.40
C GLY A 145 -11.85 13.06 5.66
N VAL A 146 -12.86 12.77 4.86
CA VAL A 146 -13.00 11.48 4.15
C VAL A 146 -11.84 11.16 3.22
N CYS A 147 -11.23 12.16 2.62
CA CYS A 147 -10.07 11.98 1.76
C CYS A 147 -8.80 11.63 2.54
N ASP A 148 -8.74 11.90 3.85
CA ASP A 148 -7.58 11.54 4.65
C ASP A 148 -7.49 10.04 4.93
N ASN A 149 -8.59 9.31 4.89
CA ASN A 149 -8.55 7.86 5.09
C ASN A 149 -7.61 7.16 4.07
N PRO A 150 -7.82 7.29 2.75
CA PRO A 150 -6.90 6.70 1.78
C PRO A 150 -5.50 7.34 1.81
N ARG A 151 -5.36 8.62 2.19
CA ARG A 151 -4.06 9.27 2.33
C ARG A 151 -3.24 8.65 3.44
N ILE A 152 -3.83 8.48 4.62
CA ILE A 152 -3.20 7.88 5.81
C ILE A 152 -2.76 6.45 5.51
N GLU A 153 -3.66 5.64 4.96
CA GLU A 153 -3.38 4.25 4.60
C GLU A 153 -2.19 4.16 3.64
N THR A 154 -2.25 4.93 2.55
CA THR A 154 -1.22 4.90 1.51
C THR A 154 0.13 5.44 2.01
N GLN A 155 0.15 6.53 2.77
CA GLN A 155 1.38 7.08 3.35
C GLN A 155 2.08 6.08 4.27
N LEU A 156 1.35 5.46 5.21
CA LEU A 156 1.90 4.49 6.14
C LEU A 156 2.39 3.23 5.42
N ALA A 157 1.55 2.66 4.53
CA ALA A 157 1.87 1.44 3.82
C ALA A 157 3.09 1.61 2.90
N GLN A 158 3.10 2.64 2.06
CA GLN A 158 4.20 2.84 1.10
C GLN A 158 5.51 3.23 1.78
N THR A 159 5.45 3.98 2.89
CA THR A 159 6.64 4.27 3.68
C THR A 159 7.21 3.00 4.33
N ALA A 160 6.36 2.12 4.87
CA ALA A 160 6.80 0.83 5.43
C ALA A 160 7.42 -0.08 4.37
N VAL A 161 6.77 -0.19 3.21
CA VAL A 161 7.27 -0.97 2.06
C VAL A 161 8.63 -0.45 1.59
N ALA A 162 8.78 0.86 1.39
CA ALA A 162 10.03 1.45 0.94
C ALA A 162 11.18 1.29 1.96
N ALA A 163 10.87 1.38 3.25
CA ALA A 163 11.87 1.24 4.30
C ALA A 163 12.39 -0.19 4.47
N THR A 164 11.55 -1.19 4.16
CA THR A 164 11.86 -2.61 4.41
C THR A 164 12.18 -3.41 3.14
N GLY A 165 11.74 -2.93 1.97
CA GLY A 165 11.78 -3.70 0.72
C GLY A 165 10.67 -4.75 0.64
N ALA A 166 9.66 -4.69 1.51
CA ALA A 166 8.50 -5.56 1.48
C ALA A 166 7.64 -5.32 0.22
N SER A 167 6.76 -6.27 -0.10
CA SER A 167 5.79 -6.10 -1.18
C SER A 167 4.46 -5.49 -0.71
N GLN A 168 4.19 -5.56 0.59
CA GLN A 168 2.97 -5.02 1.23
C GLN A 168 3.24 -4.66 2.69
N ALA A 169 2.29 -3.95 3.31
CA ALA A 169 2.37 -3.57 4.71
C ALA A 169 1.08 -3.90 5.46
N ALA A 170 1.22 -4.27 6.73
CA ALA A 170 0.14 -4.43 7.70
C ALA A 170 0.39 -3.45 8.85
N ILE A 171 -0.52 -2.49 9.04
CA ILE A 171 -0.39 -1.42 10.01
C ILE A 171 -1.40 -1.63 11.12
N TYR A 172 -0.95 -1.54 12.37
CA TYR A 172 -1.78 -1.66 13.55
C TYR A 172 -1.63 -0.42 14.43
N ILE A 173 -2.75 0.04 15.00
CA ILE A 173 -2.80 1.13 15.99
C ILE A 173 -3.44 0.58 17.26
N ASP A 174 -2.71 0.58 18.37
CA ASP A 174 -3.14 0.00 19.65
C ASP A 174 -3.68 -1.44 19.49
N GLY A 175 -3.03 -2.23 18.61
CA GLY A 175 -3.37 -3.62 18.31
C GLY A 175 -4.54 -3.82 17.33
N ASN A 176 -5.21 -2.75 16.87
CA ASN A 176 -6.28 -2.84 15.89
C ASN A 176 -5.75 -2.56 14.48
N ALA A 177 -6.25 -3.28 13.48
CA ALA A 177 -5.83 -3.03 12.11
C ALA A 177 -6.22 -1.60 11.67
N LEU A 178 -5.34 -0.95 10.91
CA LEU A 178 -5.57 0.43 10.45
C LEU A 178 -6.91 0.59 9.71
N ALA A 179 -7.28 -0.38 8.87
CA ALA A 179 -8.55 -0.36 8.14
C ALA A 179 -9.76 -0.33 9.09
N ASP A 180 -9.71 -1.08 10.20
CA ASP A 180 -10.78 -1.09 11.20
C ASP A 180 -10.86 0.26 11.92
N VAL A 181 -9.71 0.83 12.29
CA VAL A 181 -9.64 2.15 12.95
C VAL A 181 -10.18 3.26 12.04
N LEU A 182 -9.91 3.20 10.73
CA LEU A 182 -10.42 4.17 9.76
C LEU A 182 -11.90 4.00 9.45
N SER A 183 -12.44 2.77 9.49
CA SER A 183 -13.85 2.49 9.22
C SER A 183 -14.80 2.94 10.33
N LEU A 184 -14.30 3.16 11.54
CA LEU A 184 -15.06 3.61 12.71
C LEU A 184 -15.22 5.13 12.79
N ARG A 185 -14.80 5.88 11.74
CA ARG A 185 -14.69 7.35 11.79
C ARG A 185 -15.56 8.05 10.75
#